data_afe18afe88b7fee615155b587181feea
#
_entry.id   afe18afe88b7fee615155b587181feea
#
_cell.length_a   1.000
_cell.length_b   1.000
_cell.length_c   1.000
_cell.angle_alpha   90.00
_cell.angle_beta   90.00
_cell.angle_gamma   90.00
#
_symmetry.space_group_name_H-M   'P 1'
#
loop_
_entity.id
_entity.type
_entity.pdbx_description
1 polymer ?
#
loop_
_entity_poly.entity_id
_entity_poly.type
_entity_poly.pdbx_seq_one_letter_code
_entity_poly.pdbx_strand_id
1 'polypeptide(L)'
;MVRFAAVTPRPLIAPHTVVGEHTHVLADGRVRCDVCPRACTMREGQAGFCFVREARGGEVVMTSYGRASGFCVDPIEKKPLNHFYPGSSVLSFGTAGCNLGCRFCQNWDISKAREFDRLTDAAMPEDIAAAAARAGCKSVAFTYNDPVIWGEYATDTAHAAHERGLSTVAVTAG
;
A
#
# COMPACT_ATOMS: atom_id res chain seq x y z
N MET A 1 11.99 -18.26 16.92
CA MET A 1 12.19 -16.96 16.24
C MET A 1 12.27 -17.25 14.73
N VAL A 2 11.24 -16.94 13.98
CA VAL A 2 11.23 -17.13 12.52
C VAL A 2 12.10 -16.01 11.93
N ARG A 3 13.22 -16.37 11.27
CA ARG A 3 14.00 -15.40 10.49
C ARG A 3 13.36 -15.30 9.12
N PHE A 4 12.81 -14.15 8.81
CA PHE A 4 12.43 -13.83 7.43
C PHE A 4 13.73 -13.61 6.63
N ALA A 5 13.78 -14.14 5.41
CA ALA A 5 14.89 -13.83 4.52
C ALA A 5 14.93 -12.34 4.23
N ALA A 6 16.12 -11.73 4.19
CA ALA A 6 16.26 -10.35 3.78
C ALA A 6 15.68 -10.20 2.36
N VAL A 7 14.68 -9.34 2.22
CA VAL A 7 14.07 -9.06 0.92
C VAL A 7 14.82 -7.93 0.27
N THR A 8 15.34 -8.19 -0.92
CA THR A 8 15.96 -7.13 -1.72
C THR A 8 14.88 -6.11 -2.09
N PRO A 9 15.10 -4.81 -1.85
CA PRO A 9 14.15 -3.77 -2.25
C PRO A 9 13.80 -3.88 -3.73
N ARG A 10 12.52 -3.68 -4.07
CA ARG A 10 12.05 -3.73 -5.46
C ARG A 10 12.73 -2.65 -6.29
N PRO A 11 13.18 -2.96 -7.49
CA PRO A 11 13.75 -1.96 -8.38
C PRO A 11 12.65 -0.98 -8.83
N LEU A 12 12.90 0.31 -8.66
CA LEU A 12 12.08 1.35 -9.25
C LEU A 12 12.39 1.43 -10.77
N ILE A 13 11.36 1.35 -11.60
CA ILE A 13 11.47 1.53 -13.06
C ILE A 13 11.25 2.98 -13.49
N ALA A 14 10.68 3.80 -12.60
CA ALA A 14 10.52 5.25 -12.71
C ALA A 14 10.32 5.80 -11.27
N PRO A 15 10.33 7.12 -11.05
CA PRO A 15 10.01 7.68 -9.73
C PRO A 15 8.72 7.10 -9.17
N HIS A 16 8.79 6.52 -7.97
CA HIS A 16 7.66 5.91 -7.26
C HIS A 16 6.91 4.79 -8.03
N THR A 17 7.57 4.15 -8.99
CA THR A 17 6.94 3.16 -9.87
C THR A 17 7.71 1.84 -9.84
N VAL A 18 6.99 0.76 -9.62
CA VAL A 18 7.48 -0.62 -9.67
C VAL A 18 6.63 -1.46 -10.61
N VAL A 19 7.19 -2.56 -11.13
CA VAL A 19 6.39 -3.56 -11.85
C VAL A 19 5.38 -4.16 -10.88
N GLY A 20 4.13 -4.23 -11.32
CA GLY A 20 3.02 -4.77 -10.52
C GLY A 20 3.01 -6.30 -10.54
N GLU A 21 2.72 -6.91 -9.40
CA GLU A 21 2.48 -8.34 -9.27
C GLU A 21 1.03 -8.71 -9.61
N HIS A 22 0.76 -10.01 -9.77
CA HIS A 22 -0.57 -10.54 -10.07
C HIS A 22 -1.21 -9.89 -11.30
N THR A 23 -0.49 -9.92 -12.40
CA THR A 23 -0.90 -9.33 -13.68
C THR A 23 -0.58 -10.27 -14.83
N HIS A 24 -1.32 -10.16 -15.93
CA HIS A 24 -1.00 -10.93 -17.15
C HIS A 24 -1.43 -10.19 -18.41
N VAL A 25 -0.81 -10.53 -19.52
CA VAL A 25 -1.13 -10.01 -20.85
C VAL A 25 -2.23 -10.87 -21.47
N LEU A 26 -3.25 -10.23 -22.04
CA LEU A 26 -4.34 -10.88 -22.76
C LEU A 26 -3.97 -11.09 -24.23
N ALA A 27 -4.69 -12.01 -24.91
CA ALA A 27 -4.44 -12.35 -26.32
C ALA A 27 -4.58 -11.15 -27.28
N ASP A 28 -5.32 -10.13 -26.91
CA ASP A 28 -5.52 -8.89 -27.67
C ASP A 28 -4.51 -7.78 -27.35
N GLY A 29 -3.47 -8.09 -26.58
CA GLY A 29 -2.41 -7.16 -26.20
C GLY A 29 -2.74 -6.23 -25.03
N ARG A 30 -3.95 -6.30 -24.48
CA ARG A 30 -4.27 -5.59 -23.24
C ARG A 30 -3.62 -6.29 -22.05
N VAL A 31 -3.43 -5.55 -20.96
CA VAL A 31 -2.96 -6.12 -19.69
C VAL A 31 -4.10 -6.18 -18.68
N ARG A 32 -4.09 -7.21 -17.87
CA ARG A 32 -5.08 -7.40 -16.81
C ARG A 32 -4.40 -7.41 -15.44
N CYS A 33 -4.98 -6.66 -14.51
CA CYS A 33 -4.60 -6.64 -13.11
C CYS A 33 -5.58 -7.52 -12.31
N ASP A 34 -5.07 -8.55 -11.65
CA ASP A 34 -5.85 -9.52 -10.87
C ASP A 34 -5.69 -9.32 -9.36
N VAL A 35 -5.07 -8.23 -8.93
CA VAL A 35 -4.80 -7.93 -7.51
C VAL A 35 -6.09 -7.81 -6.68
N CYS A 36 -7.20 -7.43 -7.29
CA CYS A 36 -8.49 -7.33 -6.59
C CYS A 36 -9.64 -7.79 -7.49
N PRO A 37 -10.85 -8.04 -6.93
CA PRO A 37 -12.00 -8.54 -7.70
C PRO A 37 -12.47 -7.66 -8.87
N ARG A 38 -11.97 -6.42 -9.00
CA ARG A 38 -12.29 -5.58 -10.17
C ARG A 38 -11.67 -6.10 -11.46
N ALA A 39 -10.59 -6.86 -11.39
CA ALA A 39 -9.94 -7.49 -12.53
C ALA A 39 -9.79 -6.53 -13.74
N CYS A 40 -9.24 -5.34 -13.48
CA CYS A 40 -9.17 -4.26 -14.46
C CYS A 40 -8.37 -4.68 -15.70
N THR A 41 -8.99 -4.60 -16.87
CA THR A 41 -8.34 -4.80 -18.17
C THR A 41 -8.03 -3.44 -18.78
N MET A 42 -6.77 -3.21 -19.12
CA MET A 42 -6.26 -1.89 -19.50
C MET A 42 -5.48 -1.94 -20.81
N ARG A 43 -5.60 -0.89 -21.62
CA ARG A 43 -4.70 -0.61 -22.74
C ARG A 43 -3.55 0.26 -22.27
N GLU A 44 -2.50 0.36 -23.08
CA GLU A 44 -1.36 1.24 -22.83
C GLU A 44 -1.82 2.64 -22.39
N GLY A 45 -1.22 3.15 -21.31
CA GLY A 45 -1.55 4.45 -20.72
C GLY A 45 -2.85 4.52 -19.91
N GLN A 46 -3.62 3.43 -19.80
CA GLN A 46 -4.84 3.42 -19.00
C GLN A 46 -4.55 3.01 -17.56
N ALA A 47 -5.15 3.72 -16.60
CA ALA A 47 -5.18 3.34 -15.20
C ALA A 47 -6.39 2.49 -14.86
N GLY A 48 -6.22 1.57 -13.93
CA GLY A 48 -7.31 0.82 -13.31
C GLY A 48 -8.22 1.71 -12.44
N PHE A 49 -9.30 1.14 -11.94
CA PHE A 49 -10.25 1.87 -11.09
C PHE A 49 -9.59 2.51 -9.85
N CYS A 50 -8.60 1.85 -9.28
CA CYS A 50 -7.86 2.36 -8.13
C CYS A 50 -6.93 3.53 -8.45
N PHE A 51 -6.71 3.79 -9.77
CA PHE A 51 -5.86 4.86 -10.28
C PHE A 51 -4.33 4.68 -10.08
N VAL A 52 -3.90 3.90 -9.09
CA VAL A 52 -2.47 3.68 -8.77
C VAL A 52 -1.84 2.50 -9.51
N ARG A 53 -2.63 1.76 -10.30
CA ARG A 53 -2.16 0.69 -11.19
C ARG A 53 -2.52 1.05 -12.62
N GLU A 54 -1.54 1.06 -13.50
CA GLU A 54 -1.74 1.44 -14.90
C GLU A 54 -1.00 0.49 -15.84
N ALA A 55 -1.44 0.46 -17.10
CA ALA A 55 -0.77 -0.24 -18.17
C ALA A 55 0.36 0.61 -18.76
N ARG A 56 1.59 0.12 -18.70
CA ARG A 56 2.77 0.81 -19.22
C ARG A 56 3.76 -0.20 -19.79
N GLY A 57 4.11 -0.04 -21.08
CA GLY A 57 5.09 -0.92 -21.74
C GLY A 57 4.64 -2.39 -21.83
N GLY A 58 3.34 -2.66 -21.92
CA GLY A 58 2.80 -4.02 -21.96
C GLY A 58 2.70 -4.74 -20.61
N GLU A 59 2.94 -4.03 -19.52
CA GLU A 59 2.84 -4.55 -18.15
C GLU A 59 1.89 -3.68 -17.32
N VAL A 60 1.44 -4.19 -16.17
CA VAL A 60 0.81 -3.36 -15.16
C VAL A 60 1.89 -2.86 -14.21
N VAL A 61 1.94 -1.56 -13.97
CA VAL A 61 2.85 -0.95 -13.01
C VAL A 61 2.05 -0.36 -11.84
N MET A 62 2.67 -0.32 -10.67
CA MET A 62 2.14 0.36 -9.50
C MET A 62 2.91 1.67 -9.29
N THR A 63 2.21 2.82 -9.26
CA THR A 63 2.75 4.17 -9.35
C THR A 63 2.80 4.92 -8.01
N SER A 64 2.43 4.28 -6.92
CA SER A 64 2.41 4.86 -5.57
C SER A 64 3.49 4.30 -4.63
N TYR A 65 4.53 3.65 -5.15
CA TYR A 65 5.58 3.07 -4.32
C TYR A 65 6.40 4.16 -3.61
N GLY A 66 6.51 4.04 -2.30
CA GLY A 66 7.19 5.06 -1.50
C GLY A 66 6.43 6.38 -1.40
N ARG A 67 5.12 6.40 -1.73
CA ARG A 67 4.24 7.56 -1.55
C ARG A 67 3.16 7.23 -0.52
N ALA A 68 3.24 7.85 0.62
CA ALA A 68 2.35 7.59 1.75
C ALA A 68 1.50 8.81 2.09
N SER A 69 0.32 8.58 2.65
CA SER A 69 -0.63 9.61 3.09
C SER A 69 -1.18 9.30 4.47
N GLY A 70 -1.53 10.33 5.21
CA GLY A 70 -2.29 10.19 6.44
C GLY A 70 -1.50 9.59 7.60
N PHE A 71 -0.22 9.89 7.75
CA PHE A 71 0.56 9.40 8.87
C PHE A 71 -0.06 9.79 10.21
N CYS A 72 -0.32 8.77 11.06
CA CYS A 72 -0.84 8.98 12.41
C CYS A 72 -0.35 7.89 13.35
N VAL A 73 0.05 8.28 14.57
CA VAL A 73 0.29 7.35 15.66
C VAL A 73 -0.98 7.25 16.47
N ASP A 74 -1.60 6.07 16.45
CA ASP A 74 -2.88 5.80 17.10
C ASP A 74 -2.73 4.71 18.18
N PRO A 75 -3.63 4.63 19.18
CA PRO A 75 -3.82 3.41 19.95
C PRO A 75 -4.25 2.26 19.04
N ILE A 76 -3.74 1.03 19.31
CA ILE A 76 -4.07 -0.15 18.49
C ILE A 76 -5.57 -0.46 18.46
N GLU A 77 -6.28 -0.13 19.52
CA GLU A 77 -7.73 -0.33 19.64
C GLU A 77 -8.53 0.51 18.62
N LYS A 78 -7.95 1.59 18.08
CA LYS A 78 -8.57 2.37 17.00
C LYS A 78 -8.60 1.61 15.67
N LYS A 79 -7.82 0.53 15.54
CA LYS A 79 -7.87 -0.41 14.40
C LYS A 79 -8.79 -1.61 14.69
N PRO A 80 -9.80 -1.48 15.50
CA PRO A 80 -10.53 -2.33 16.42
C PRO A 80 -9.83 -3.65 16.83
N LEU A 81 -8.55 -3.59 17.16
CA LEU A 81 -7.74 -4.74 17.58
C LEU A 81 -7.54 -4.75 19.09
N ASN A 82 -8.55 -5.25 19.83
CA ASN A 82 -8.54 -5.22 21.30
C ASN A 82 -7.65 -6.30 21.93
N HIS A 83 -7.24 -7.32 21.17
CA HIS A 83 -6.45 -8.45 21.66
C HIS A 83 -5.05 -8.55 21.04
N PHE A 84 -4.70 -7.63 20.16
CA PHE A 84 -3.40 -7.56 19.50
C PHE A 84 -2.58 -6.43 20.12
N TYR A 85 -1.62 -6.79 20.97
CA TYR A 85 -0.81 -5.83 21.75
C TYR A 85 -1.63 -4.73 22.46
N PRO A 86 -2.58 -5.07 23.34
CA PRO A 86 -3.46 -4.09 23.98
C PRO A 86 -2.70 -2.93 24.61
N GLY A 87 -3.20 -1.71 24.43
CA GLY A 87 -2.58 -0.48 24.97
C GLY A 87 -1.33 -0.02 24.22
N SER A 88 -0.96 -0.67 23.11
CA SER A 88 0.22 -0.26 22.32
C SER A 88 -0.14 0.80 21.28
N SER A 89 0.90 1.53 20.83
CA SER A 89 0.81 2.44 19.70
C SER A 89 1.07 1.74 18.38
N VAL A 90 0.37 2.18 17.34
CA VAL A 90 0.53 1.76 15.94
C VAL A 90 0.77 2.97 15.04
N LEU A 91 1.76 2.90 14.16
CA LEU A 91 1.93 3.89 13.08
C LEU A 91 1.02 3.49 11.92
N SER A 92 0.09 4.36 11.56
CA SER A 92 -0.90 4.16 10.51
C SER A 92 -0.57 5.00 9.29
N PHE A 93 -0.74 4.44 8.09
CA PHE A 93 -0.66 5.19 6.85
C PHE A 93 -1.43 4.48 5.72
N GLY A 94 -1.68 5.19 4.65
CA GLY A 94 -2.20 4.71 3.39
C GLY A 94 -1.49 5.33 2.20
N THR A 95 -2.08 5.22 1.02
CA THR A 95 -1.65 5.89 -0.20
C THR A 95 -2.83 6.60 -0.85
N ALA A 96 -2.66 7.16 -2.04
CA ALA A 96 -3.78 7.71 -2.82
C ALA A 96 -4.53 6.60 -3.58
N GLY A 97 -5.82 6.81 -3.82
CA GLY A 97 -6.68 5.88 -4.56
C GLY A 97 -7.25 4.75 -3.73
N CYS A 98 -8.18 3.98 -4.31
CA CYS A 98 -8.79 2.80 -3.69
C CYS A 98 -9.51 1.96 -4.76
N ASN A 99 -9.54 0.63 -4.58
CA ASN A 99 -10.35 -0.28 -5.40
C ASN A 99 -11.84 -0.25 -5.05
N LEU A 100 -12.22 0.41 -3.94
CA LEU A 100 -13.59 0.50 -3.46
C LEU A 100 -14.24 1.84 -3.83
N GLY A 101 -15.57 1.81 -3.94
CA GLY A 101 -16.41 2.96 -4.30
C GLY A 101 -17.34 3.42 -3.17
N CYS A 102 -17.01 3.20 -1.91
CA CYS A 102 -17.87 3.44 -0.76
C CYS A 102 -18.41 4.87 -0.73
N ARG A 103 -19.73 5.04 -0.66
CA ARG A 103 -20.38 6.36 -0.59
C ARG A 103 -20.18 7.03 0.78
N PHE A 104 -19.97 6.24 1.81
CA PHE A 104 -19.77 6.65 3.21
C PHE A 104 -18.28 6.63 3.62
N CYS A 105 -17.35 6.67 2.67
CA CYS A 105 -15.92 6.61 2.99
C CYS A 105 -15.49 7.83 3.82
N GLN A 106 -14.99 7.58 5.03
CA GLN A 106 -14.47 8.64 5.91
C GLN A 106 -13.15 9.23 5.38
N ASN A 107 -12.41 8.47 4.58
CA ASN A 107 -11.14 8.86 3.99
C ASN A 107 -11.29 9.17 2.50
N TRP A 108 -12.38 9.85 2.11
CA TRP A 108 -12.71 10.08 0.72
C TRP A 108 -11.65 10.93 -0.02
N ASP A 109 -11.02 11.85 0.68
CA ASP A 109 -9.93 12.70 0.19
C ASP A 109 -8.72 11.87 -0.28
N ILE A 110 -8.34 10.84 0.48
CA ILE A 110 -7.28 9.89 0.12
C ILE A 110 -7.80 8.88 -0.92
N SER A 111 -8.92 8.22 -0.62
CA SER A 111 -9.44 7.10 -1.43
C SER A 111 -9.96 7.51 -2.80
N LYS A 112 -10.35 8.77 -2.99
CA LYS A 112 -10.81 9.34 -4.26
C LYS A 112 -9.76 10.23 -4.94
N ALA A 113 -8.60 10.43 -4.31
CA ALA A 113 -7.52 11.20 -4.91
C ALA A 113 -7.15 10.64 -6.29
N ARG A 114 -6.87 11.54 -7.22
CA ARG A 114 -6.40 11.26 -8.57
C ARG A 114 -5.10 12.03 -8.89
N GLU A 115 -4.63 12.82 -7.93
CA GLU A 115 -3.40 13.60 -7.99
C GLU A 115 -2.51 13.22 -6.82
N PHE A 116 -1.29 12.78 -7.09
CA PHE A 116 -0.36 12.35 -6.04
C PHE A 116 0.19 13.52 -5.22
N ASP A 117 0.46 14.66 -5.86
CA ASP A 117 1.27 15.73 -5.27
C ASP A 117 0.58 16.48 -4.12
N ARG A 118 -0.71 16.27 -3.92
CA ARG A 118 -1.48 16.93 -2.88
C ARG A 118 -1.62 16.15 -1.58
N LEU A 119 -1.44 14.83 -1.61
CA LEU A 119 -1.84 13.96 -0.50
C LEU A 119 -0.77 12.94 -0.10
N THR A 120 0.40 12.94 -0.76
CA THR A 120 1.38 11.89 -0.52
C THR A 120 2.75 12.45 -0.16
N ASP A 121 3.27 11.99 0.97
CA ASP A 121 4.64 12.23 1.38
C ASP A 121 5.57 11.16 0.79
N ALA A 122 6.79 11.53 0.44
CA ALA A 122 7.81 10.56 0.07
C ALA A 122 8.27 9.81 1.32
N ALA A 123 8.04 8.51 1.37
CA ALA A 123 8.44 7.64 2.46
C ALA A 123 8.69 6.23 1.95
N MET A 124 9.96 5.84 1.88
CA MET A 124 10.32 4.48 1.50
C MET A 124 10.00 3.49 2.64
N PRO A 125 9.91 2.18 2.36
CA PRO A 125 9.61 1.16 3.38
C PRO A 125 10.45 1.29 4.65
N GLU A 126 11.74 1.52 4.52
CA GLU A 126 12.69 1.65 5.63
C GLU A 126 12.43 2.92 6.46
N ASP A 127 12.01 4.01 5.81
CA ASP A 127 11.70 5.28 6.49
C ASP A 127 10.47 5.12 7.40
N ILE A 128 9.44 4.41 6.92
CA ILE A 128 8.23 4.11 7.69
C ILE A 128 8.57 3.23 8.89
N ALA A 129 9.31 2.15 8.66
CA ALA A 129 9.71 1.23 9.73
C ALA A 129 10.57 1.95 10.79
N ALA A 130 11.50 2.80 10.35
CA ALA A 130 12.32 3.61 11.24
C ALA A 130 11.48 4.65 12.01
N ALA A 131 10.51 5.30 11.37
CA ALA A 131 9.62 6.25 12.01
C ALA A 131 8.74 5.59 13.06
N ALA A 132 8.17 4.42 12.78
CA ALA A 132 7.39 3.63 13.74
C ALA A 132 8.22 3.22 14.95
N ALA A 133 9.45 2.75 14.74
CA ALA A 133 10.36 2.38 15.82
C ALA A 133 10.73 3.59 16.70
N ARG A 134 11.07 4.74 16.09
CA ARG A 134 11.37 5.98 16.82
C ARG A 134 10.18 6.49 17.62
N ALA A 135 8.96 6.30 17.13
CA ALA A 135 7.73 6.67 17.83
C ALA A 135 7.32 5.68 18.94
N GLY A 136 8.09 4.62 19.16
CA GLY A 136 7.79 3.60 20.17
C GLY A 136 6.59 2.72 19.83
N CYS A 137 6.18 2.68 18.55
CA CYS A 137 5.09 1.84 18.10
C CYS A 137 5.46 0.35 18.19
N LYS A 138 4.49 -0.50 18.43
CA LYS A 138 4.64 -1.97 18.38
C LYS A 138 4.32 -2.53 16.99
N SER A 139 3.61 -1.75 16.18
CA SER A 139 3.17 -2.19 14.86
C SER A 139 3.03 -1.04 13.86
N VAL A 140 2.96 -1.40 12.57
CA VAL A 140 2.61 -0.53 11.45
C VAL A 140 1.28 -1.01 10.87
N ALA A 141 0.34 -0.11 10.61
CA ALA A 141 -0.96 -0.41 10.02
C ALA A 141 -1.09 0.18 8.61
N PHE A 142 -1.38 -0.68 7.65
CA PHE A 142 -1.77 -0.36 6.29
C PHE A 142 -3.28 -0.10 6.27
N THR A 143 -3.70 1.17 6.08
CA THR A 143 -5.09 1.58 6.32
C THR A 143 -5.50 2.80 5.48
N TYR A 144 -6.66 3.40 5.76
CA TYR A 144 -7.29 4.56 5.13
C TYR A 144 -7.84 4.29 3.73
N ASN A 145 -7.12 3.62 2.87
CA ASN A 145 -7.56 2.99 1.63
C ASN A 145 -7.22 1.51 1.65
N ASP A 146 -7.74 0.71 0.74
CA ASP A 146 -7.48 -0.73 0.75
C ASP A 146 -6.01 -1.01 0.36
N PRO A 147 -5.20 -1.63 1.25
CA PRO A 147 -3.78 -1.89 1.00
C PRO A 147 -3.51 -2.86 -0.16
N VAL A 148 -4.49 -3.62 -0.59
CA VAL A 148 -4.38 -4.55 -1.72
C VAL A 148 -3.93 -3.83 -3.00
N ILE A 149 -4.35 -2.58 -3.24
CA ILE A 149 -3.98 -1.85 -4.46
C ILE A 149 -2.51 -1.44 -4.51
N TRP A 150 -1.84 -1.37 -3.36
CA TRP A 150 -0.43 -1.05 -3.21
C TRP A 150 0.33 -2.16 -2.48
N GLY A 151 -0.04 -3.41 -2.78
CA GLY A 151 0.45 -4.62 -2.10
C GLY A 151 1.96 -4.75 -2.11
N GLU A 152 2.63 -4.39 -3.20
CA GLU A 152 4.09 -4.41 -3.33
C GLU A 152 4.76 -3.50 -2.28
N TYR A 153 4.26 -2.28 -2.12
CA TYR A 153 4.76 -1.34 -1.13
C TYR A 153 4.43 -1.77 0.31
N ALA A 154 3.22 -2.30 0.53
CA ALA A 154 2.82 -2.84 1.83
C ALA A 154 3.71 -4.03 2.23
N THR A 155 3.99 -4.95 1.30
CA THR A 155 4.84 -6.11 1.53
C THR A 155 6.26 -5.72 1.92
N ASP A 156 6.88 -4.83 1.15
CA ASP A 156 8.25 -4.39 1.42
C ASP A 156 8.31 -3.58 2.73
N THR A 157 7.29 -2.77 3.03
CA THR A 157 7.18 -2.08 4.32
C THR A 157 7.00 -3.07 5.48
N ALA A 158 6.25 -4.15 5.27
CA ALA A 158 6.12 -5.20 6.29
C ALA A 158 7.45 -5.88 6.59
N HIS A 159 8.24 -6.17 5.55
CA HIS A 159 9.58 -6.75 5.74
C HIS A 159 10.49 -5.80 6.52
N ALA A 160 10.57 -4.52 6.13
CA ALA A 160 11.36 -3.52 6.84
C ALA A 160 10.92 -3.32 8.30
N ALA A 161 9.61 -3.41 8.58
CA ALA A 161 9.06 -3.37 9.94
C ALA A 161 9.46 -4.61 10.75
N HIS A 162 9.32 -5.80 10.18
CA HIS A 162 9.69 -7.07 10.83
C HIS A 162 11.18 -7.14 11.17
N GLU A 163 12.06 -6.64 10.32
CA GLU A 163 13.51 -6.54 10.60
C GLU A 163 13.81 -5.69 11.84
N ARG A 164 12.90 -4.75 12.17
CA ARG A 164 12.98 -3.91 13.37
C ARG A 164 12.19 -4.47 14.57
N GLY A 165 11.65 -5.69 14.46
CA GLY A 165 10.85 -6.33 15.50
C GLY A 165 9.46 -5.73 15.66
N LEU A 166 8.97 -4.96 14.67
CA LEU A 166 7.61 -4.43 14.63
C LEU A 166 6.68 -5.44 13.96
N SER A 167 5.45 -5.51 14.41
CA SER A 167 4.39 -6.27 13.74
C SER A 167 3.68 -5.42 12.69
N THR A 168 2.92 -6.05 11.80
CA THR A 168 2.13 -5.33 10.79
C THR A 168 0.67 -5.74 10.82
N VAL A 169 -0.21 -4.80 10.45
CA VAL A 169 -1.66 -4.95 10.42
C VAL A 169 -2.18 -4.43 9.09
N ALA A 170 -3.03 -5.19 8.41
CA ALA A 170 -3.74 -4.75 7.22
C ALA A 170 -5.22 -4.52 7.55
N VAL A 171 -5.70 -3.30 7.30
CA VAL A 171 -7.12 -2.95 7.36
C VAL A 171 -7.65 -2.97 5.93
N THR A 172 -8.27 -4.07 5.56
CA THR A 172 -8.68 -4.38 4.18
C THR A 172 -10.10 -4.88 4.12
N ALA A 173 -10.70 -4.76 2.95
CA ALA A 173 -12.01 -5.35 2.66
C ALA A 173 -11.92 -6.83 2.24
N GLY A 174 -10.71 -7.36 2.03
CA GLY A 174 -10.46 -8.74 1.62
C GLY A 174 -10.40 -8.96 0.13
#